data_9cc0054c46f165a565a578b7618c8b6c
#
_entry.id   9cc0054c46f165a565a578b7618c8b6c
#
_cell.length_a   1.000
_cell.length_b   1.000
_cell.length_c   1.000
_cell.angle_alpha   90.00
_cell.angle_beta   90.00
_cell.angle_gamma   90.00
#
_symmetry.space_group_name_H-M   'P 1'
#
loop_
_entity.id
_entity.type
_entity.pdbx_description
1 polymer ?
#
loop_
_entity_poly.entity_id
_entity_poly.type
_entity_poly.pdbx_seq_one_letter_code
_entity_poly.pdbx_strand_id
1 'polypeptide(L)'
;MKEAKNTFIFSIRTYTQRGKMKKPLLVSFLLLTLILGACGGGSLEGEEVTITGALIGSDQDGFRAAFEPFMEETGIIVSYQGSDNFEQEIQIQMESGDTPDFALWPQPGAVVDAANRGYLTPLADLDIDLDEYQNNFSSYLVGLGTVDGVIYGGANAANLKSIVWYQPAEFEARGYTVPTTWDDMIALADQIVADGMNPFCFGMYSNGASGWLATDWMEDIMLRTGDGVASYDKWVSHEMPFNDPIVKNAATLLSTIMHTEGYVVGGTDAIVSTYFGNAQDPMFSKDANGNPGCFMHRQASFITGFWPEGEKEGAGTITTVFPFPSIDPSLPAAALGGGDMWGAFNDRDATKAVAEFMLSAEFYNNVAIRPDNARLSAHTGFDTSLYAAPINKILGDTIAAALSANSFRFDASDLMPPEVGAGSFWKEMMNLAVEGPGYIDTALDTIEKSWP
;
A
#
# COMPACT_ATOMS: atom_id res chain seq x y z
N MET A 1 -51.66 24.15 -28.49
CA MET A 1 -51.63 24.97 -29.71
C MET A 1 -50.23 24.96 -30.27
N LYS A 2 -50.17 24.33 -31.45
CA LYS A 2 -49.16 24.40 -32.54
C LYS A 2 -47.70 24.07 -32.29
N GLU A 3 -47.38 22.90 -32.87
CA GLU A 3 -46.13 22.40 -33.39
C GLU A 3 -45.39 23.39 -34.31
N ALA A 4 -44.07 23.23 -34.39
CA ALA A 4 -43.33 23.47 -35.63
C ALA A 4 -42.14 22.52 -35.69
N LYS A 5 -42.23 21.51 -36.58
CA LYS A 5 -41.14 20.68 -37.11
C LYS A 5 -40.33 21.50 -38.10
N ASN A 6 -39.01 21.40 -38.07
CA ASN A 6 -38.16 21.80 -39.20
C ASN A 6 -37.19 20.65 -39.58
N THR A 7 -37.53 20.07 -40.70
CA THR A 7 -36.75 19.10 -41.46
C THR A 7 -35.77 19.86 -42.39
N PHE A 8 -34.47 19.57 -42.31
CA PHE A 8 -33.50 20.03 -43.33
C PHE A 8 -32.99 18.84 -44.14
N ILE A 9 -33.35 18.87 -45.44
CA ILE A 9 -32.90 17.94 -46.47
C ILE A 9 -31.60 18.52 -47.08
N PHE A 10 -30.52 17.78 -47.13
CA PHE A 10 -29.35 18.13 -47.92
C PHE A 10 -29.23 17.21 -49.12
N SER A 11 -29.24 17.88 -50.31
CA SER A 11 -29.20 17.35 -51.66
C SER A 11 -27.78 16.97 -52.08
N ILE A 12 -27.65 15.78 -52.63
CA ILE A 12 -26.41 15.25 -53.23
C ILE A 12 -26.33 15.82 -54.66
N ARG A 13 -25.24 16.52 -54.99
CA ARG A 13 -24.87 16.84 -56.37
C ARG A 13 -23.66 15.98 -56.78
N THR A 14 -23.92 15.06 -57.68
CA THR A 14 -22.92 14.34 -58.45
C THR A 14 -22.34 15.23 -59.53
N TYR A 15 -21.01 15.30 -59.65
CA TYR A 15 -20.33 15.93 -60.76
C TYR A 15 -19.45 14.87 -61.48
N THR A 16 -19.88 14.49 -62.67
CA THR A 16 -19.13 13.67 -63.60
C THR A 16 -18.30 14.55 -64.54
N GLN A 17 -17.00 14.39 -64.53
CA GLN A 17 -16.15 14.85 -65.67
C GLN A 17 -15.31 13.70 -66.24
N ARG A 18 -15.56 13.42 -67.51
CA ARG A 18 -14.76 12.57 -68.42
C ARG A 18 -13.55 13.37 -68.93
N GLY A 19 -12.36 12.74 -68.91
CA GLY A 19 -11.17 13.34 -69.52
C GLY A 19 -10.01 12.37 -69.67
N LYS A 20 -9.94 11.66 -70.80
CA LYS A 20 -8.81 11.18 -71.61
C LYS A 20 -7.64 10.38 -70.96
N MET A 21 -7.63 9.11 -71.41
CA MET A 21 -6.52 8.16 -71.30
C MET A 21 -5.22 8.67 -71.95
N LYS A 22 -4.09 8.54 -71.25
CA LYS A 22 -2.75 8.39 -71.85
C LYS A 22 -2.11 7.12 -71.29
N LYS A 23 -1.49 6.35 -72.24
CA LYS A 23 -0.92 5.02 -72.05
C LYS A 23 0.30 5.00 -71.09
N PRO A 24 0.63 3.82 -70.50
CA PRO A 24 1.54 3.68 -69.39
C PRO A 24 3.03 3.62 -69.80
N LEU A 25 3.86 4.23 -68.98
CA LEU A 25 5.29 3.93 -68.93
C LEU A 25 5.51 2.84 -67.90
N LEU A 26 5.96 1.67 -68.31
CA LEU A 26 6.40 0.59 -67.45
C LEU A 26 7.68 1.06 -66.73
N VAL A 27 7.58 1.31 -65.45
CA VAL A 27 8.73 1.42 -64.54
C VAL A 27 8.70 0.16 -63.68
N SER A 28 9.65 -0.74 -63.94
CA SER A 28 9.93 -1.93 -63.11
C SER A 28 10.39 -1.46 -61.75
N PHE A 29 9.52 -1.57 -60.77
CA PHE A 29 9.91 -1.48 -59.37
C PHE A 29 10.46 -2.84 -58.92
N LEU A 30 11.78 -2.89 -58.75
CA LEU A 30 12.48 -3.99 -58.08
C LEU A 30 11.98 -4.02 -56.66
N LEU A 31 11.14 -5.01 -56.29
CA LEU A 31 10.83 -5.32 -54.90
C LEU A 31 12.12 -5.84 -54.25
N LEU A 32 12.79 -4.96 -53.53
CA LEU A 32 13.80 -5.36 -52.56
C LEU A 32 13.03 -5.84 -51.32
N THR A 33 12.76 -7.14 -51.26
CA THR A 33 12.34 -7.82 -50.04
C THR A 33 13.49 -7.76 -49.05
N LEU A 34 13.49 -6.79 -48.18
CA LEU A 34 14.22 -6.85 -46.92
C LEU A 34 13.64 -8.04 -46.13
N ILE A 35 14.36 -9.15 -46.19
CA ILE A 35 14.21 -10.21 -45.17
C ILE A 35 14.83 -9.64 -43.91
N LEU A 36 14.01 -8.99 -43.10
CA LEU A 36 14.31 -8.82 -41.69
C LEU A 36 14.32 -10.23 -41.07
N GLY A 37 15.52 -10.68 -40.71
CA GLY A 37 15.69 -11.92 -40.00
C GLY A 37 14.80 -11.88 -38.73
N ALA A 38 13.77 -12.70 -38.74
CA ALA A 38 13.06 -13.04 -37.52
C ALA A 38 14.04 -13.80 -36.61
N CYS A 39 14.62 -13.12 -35.66
CA CYS A 39 15.02 -13.79 -34.44
C CYS A 39 13.73 -14.40 -33.87
N GLY A 40 13.71 -15.70 -33.67
CA GLY A 40 12.53 -16.47 -33.28
C GLY A 40 12.17 -16.23 -31.81
N GLY A 41 11.48 -15.10 -31.55
CA GLY A 41 10.61 -14.91 -30.40
C GLY A 41 9.19 -14.91 -30.95
N GLY A 42 8.32 -15.79 -30.50
CA GLY A 42 6.89 -15.73 -30.79
C GLY A 42 6.35 -14.36 -30.36
N SER A 43 5.38 -13.81 -31.11
CA SER A 43 4.68 -12.60 -30.67
C SER A 43 3.98 -12.91 -29.35
N LEU A 44 4.15 -12.08 -28.32
CA LEU A 44 3.45 -12.16 -27.05
C LEU A 44 2.06 -11.48 -27.11
N GLU A 45 1.69 -10.96 -28.27
CA GLU A 45 0.40 -10.30 -28.50
C GLU A 45 -0.77 -11.27 -28.23
N GLY A 46 -1.66 -10.85 -27.32
CA GLY A 46 -2.81 -11.62 -26.90
C GLY A 46 -2.55 -12.64 -25.77
N GLU A 47 -1.29 -12.78 -25.32
CA GLU A 47 -1.00 -13.55 -24.09
C GLU A 47 -1.59 -12.84 -22.86
N GLU A 48 -2.24 -13.60 -21.97
CA GLU A 48 -2.82 -13.07 -20.75
C GLU A 48 -1.91 -13.37 -19.56
N VAL A 49 -1.72 -12.34 -18.73
CA VAL A 49 -0.99 -12.40 -17.44
C VAL A 49 -1.93 -11.96 -16.33
N THR A 50 -2.13 -12.84 -15.35
CA THR A 50 -3.04 -12.64 -14.22
C THR A 50 -2.27 -12.26 -12.96
N ILE A 51 -2.75 -11.23 -12.27
CA ILE A 51 -2.20 -10.78 -10.99
C ILE A 51 -3.35 -10.73 -9.98
N THR A 52 -3.16 -11.26 -8.78
CA THR A 52 -4.09 -11.09 -7.66
C THR A 52 -3.40 -10.41 -6.49
N GLY A 53 -4.15 -9.72 -5.64
CA GLY A 53 -3.56 -9.01 -4.50
C GLY A 53 -4.58 -8.35 -3.60
N ALA A 54 -4.10 -7.66 -2.57
CA ALA A 54 -4.94 -6.98 -1.58
C ALA A 54 -5.41 -5.58 -2.00
N LEU A 55 -4.92 -5.04 -3.13
CA LEU A 55 -5.31 -3.69 -3.57
C LEU A 55 -6.76 -3.66 -4.06
N ILE A 56 -7.57 -2.78 -3.50
CA ILE A 56 -8.99 -2.58 -3.85
C ILE A 56 -9.28 -1.10 -4.12
N GLY A 57 -10.44 -0.80 -4.68
CA GLY A 57 -10.88 0.58 -4.92
C GLY A 57 -9.94 1.36 -5.84
N SER A 58 -9.62 2.61 -5.48
CA SER A 58 -8.76 3.49 -6.29
C SER A 58 -7.34 2.97 -6.46
N ASP A 59 -6.79 2.24 -5.47
CA ASP A 59 -5.46 1.64 -5.56
C ASP A 59 -5.42 0.54 -6.62
N GLN A 60 -6.46 -0.31 -6.68
CA GLN A 60 -6.63 -1.29 -7.75
C GLN A 60 -6.71 -0.64 -9.12
N ASP A 61 -7.52 0.42 -9.25
CA ASP A 61 -7.70 1.12 -10.52
C ASP A 61 -6.41 1.82 -10.96
N GLY A 62 -5.67 2.39 -10.02
CA GLY A 62 -4.35 2.97 -10.25
C GLY A 62 -3.32 1.93 -10.69
N PHE A 63 -3.28 0.77 -10.04
CA PHE A 63 -2.38 -0.31 -10.40
C PHE A 63 -2.68 -0.87 -11.81
N ARG A 64 -3.95 -1.08 -12.15
CA ARG A 64 -4.37 -1.50 -13.50
C ARG A 64 -3.96 -0.50 -14.57
N ALA A 65 -4.22 0.79 -14.34
CA ALA A 65 -3.92 1.84 -15.28
C ALA A 65 -2.41 2.00 -15.54
N ALA A 66 -1.55 1.61 -14.58
CA ALA A 66 -0.10 1.65 -14.77
C ALA A 66 0.39 0.72 -15.89
N PHE A 67 -0.36 -0.33 -16.21
CA PHE A 67 -0.04 -1.26 -17.29
C PHE A 67 -0.58 -0.84 -18.66
N GLU A 68 -1.47 0.16 -18.77
CA GLU A 68 -2.09 0.52 -20.05
C GLU A 68 -1.05 0.82 -21.16
N PRO A 69 0.01 1.63 -20.93
CA PRO A 69 1.02 1.86 -21.97
C PRO A 69 1.78 0.59 -22.35
N PHE A 70 2.13 -0.25 -21.38
CA PHE A 70 2.80 -1.52 -21.61
C PHE A 70 1.94 -2.50 -22.43
N MET A 71 0.65 -2.58 -22.14
CA MET A 71 -0.30 -3.41 -22.90
C MET A 71 -0.48 -2.89 -24.35
N GLU A 72 -0.48 -1.56 -24.54
CA GLU A 72 -0.55 -0.95 -25.87
C GLU A 72 0.71 -1.23 -26.70
N GLU A 73 1.89 -1.25 -26.07
CA GLU A 73 3.16 -1.49 -26.75
C GLU A 73 3.40 -2.96 -27.08
N THR A 74 3.10 -3.86 -26.13
CA THR A 74 3.47 -5.28 -26.23
C THR A 74 2.36 -6.17 -26.77
N GLY A 75 1.11 -5.73 -26.64
CA GLY A 75 -0.08 -6.54 -26.91
C GLY A 75 -0.37 -7.61 -25.84
N ILE A 76 0.44 -7.71 -24.78
CA ILE A 76 0.16 -8.57 -23.62
C ILE A 76 -1.04 -8.00 -22.88
N ILE A 77 -1.94 -8.86 -22.40
CA ILE A 77 -3.13 -8.49 -21.62
C ILE A 77 -2.82 -8.73 -20.15
N VAL A 78 -2.65 -7.66 -19.37
CA VAL A 78 -2.44 -7.77 -17.92
C VAL A 78 -3.78 -7.55 -17.21
N SER A 79 -4.19 -8.53 -16.40
CA SER A 79 -5.40 -8.43 -15.58
C SER A 79 -5.04 -8.50 -14.09
N TYR A 80 -5.49 -7.52 -13.32
CA TYR A 80 -5.35 -7.50 -11.87
C TYR A 80 -6.72 -7.67 -11.20
N GLN A 81 -6.79 -8.55 -10.21
CA GLN A 81 -7.97 -8.73 -9.37
C GLN A 81 -7.59 -8.54 -7.90
N GLY A 82 -8.17 -7.51 -7.28
CA GLY A 82 -8.03 -7.25 -5.85
C GLY A 82 -9.12 -7.92 -5.03
N SER A 83 -8.77 -8.33 -3.81
CA SER A 83 -9.72 -8.89 -2.84
C SER A 83 -9.34 -8.47 -1.43
N ASP A 84 -10.33 -8.12 -0.61
CA ASP A 84 -10.16 -7.87 0.84
C ASP A 84 -10.14 -9.16 1.68
N ASN A 85 -10.17 -10.33 1.02
CA ASN A 85 -9.90 -11.65 1.60
C ASN A 85 -8.68 -12.32 0.93
N PHE A 86 -7.84 -11.54 0.28
CA PHE A 86 -6.72 -12.02 -0.53
C PHE A 86 -5.82 -13.02 0.20
N GLU A 87 -5.47 -12.77 1.46
CA GLU A 87 -4.57 -13.62 2.24
C GLU A 87 -5.09 -15.06 2.37
N GLN A 88 -6.41 -15.24 2.46
CA GLN A 88 -7.05 -16.57 2.51
C GLN A 88 -7.18 -17.18 1.12
N GLU A 89 -7.57 -16.39 0.14
CA GLU A 89 -7.80 -16.83 -1.23
C GLU A 89 -6.52 -17.34 -1.89
N ILE A 90 -5.39 -16.63 -1.74
CA ILE A 90 -4.11 -17.03 -2.32
C ILE A 90 -3.59 -18.34 -1.71
N GLN A 91 -3.80 -18.58 -0.41
CA GLN A 91 -3.45 -19.85 0.22
C GLN A 91 -4.22 -21.02 -0.41
N ILE A 92 -5.52 -20.85 -0.62
CA ILE A 92 -6.37 -21.87 -1.28
C ILE A 92 -5.89 -22.11 -2.72
N GLN A 93 -5.55 -21.06 -3.46
CA GLN A 93 -5.04 -21.17 -4.84
C GLN A 93 -3.70 -21.91 -4.88
N MET A 94 -2.77 -21.60 -3.98
CA MET A 94 -1.49 -22.33 -3.87
C MET A 94 -1.71 -23.82 -3.56
N GLU A 95 -2.58 -24.15 -2.61
CA GLU A 95 -2.86 -25.53 -2.21
C GLU A 95 -3.57 -26.33 -3.29
N SER A 96 -4.46 -25.70 -4.08
CA SER A 96 -5.16 -26.35 -5.19
C SER A 96 -4.33 -26.44 -6.47
N GLY A 97 -3.26 -25.68 -6.59
CA GLY A 97 -2.46 -25.55 -7.81
C GLY A 97 -3.11 -24.72 -8.91
N ASP A 98 -4.15 -23.91 -8.58
CA ASP A 98 -4.83 -22.98 -9.49
C ASP A 98 -4.35 -21.55 -9.20
N THR A 99 -3.03 -21.33 -9.34
CA THR A 99 -2.36 -20.07 -9.04
C THR A 99 -2.48 -19.06 -10.18
N PRO A 100 -2.54 -17.74 -9.89
CA PRO A 100 -2.32 -16.69 -10.90
C PRO A 100 -0.88 -16.74 -11.43
N ASP A 101 -0.53 -15.85 -12.37
CA ASP A 101 0.87 -15.69 -12.77
C ASP A 101 1.67 -14.96 -11.68
N PHE A 102 1.04 -13.99 -11.03
CA PHE A 102 1.61 -13.26 -9.88
C PHE A 102 0.61 -13.13 -8.75
N ALA A 103 1.13 -13.10 -7.55
CA ALA A 103 0.42 -12.50 -6.42
C ALA A 103 1.18 -11.28 -5.89
N LEU A 104 0.44 -10.28 -5.43
CA LEU A 104 0.95 -9.04 -4.86
C LEU A 104 0.56 -8.99 -3.38
N TRP A 105 1.53 -9.27 -2.52
CA TRP A 105 1.33 -9.35 -1.06
C TRP A 105 1.76 -8.07 -0.36
N PRO A 106 0.97 -7.53 0.57
CA PRO A 106 1.47 -6.57 1.55
C PRO A 106 2.39 -7.21 2.60
N GLN A 107 2.42 -8.56 2.71
CA GLN A 107 3.18 -9.30 3.71
C GLN A 107 4.42 -9.98 3.10
N PRO A 108 5.64 -9.44 3.22
CA PRO A 108 6.86 -10.13 2.81
C PRO A 108 7.06 -11.50 3.49
N GLY A 109 6.60 -11.67 4.74
CA GLY A 109 6.61 -12.96 5.43
C GLY A 109 5.82 -14.04 4.69
N ALA A 110 4.71 -13.68 4.04
CA ALA A 110 3.94 -14.61 3.22
C ALA A 110 4.66 -14.96 1.90
N VAL A 111 5.43 -14.01 1.32
CA VAL A 111 6.30 -14.29 0.16
C VAL A 111 7.39 -15.29 0.55
N VAL A 112 8.02 -15.09 1.71
CA VAL A 112 9.04 -16.02 2.25
C VAL A 112 8.44 -17.42 2.50
N ASP A 113 7.25 -17.51 3.10
CA ASP A 113 6.54 -18.80 3.30
C ASP A 113 6.25 -19.48 1.96
N ALA A 114 5.69 -18.76 1.00
CA ALA A 114 5.37 -19.31 -0.33
C ALA A 114 6.63 -19.79 -1.07
N ALA A 115 7.76 -19.06 -0.95
CA ALA A 115 9.06 -19.47 -1.51
C ALA A 115 9.61 -20.73 -0.83
N ASN A 116 9.57 -20.79 0.51
CA ASN A 116 10.01 -21.97 1.28
C ASN A 116 9.21 -23.24 0.95
N ARG A 117 7.93 -23.07 0.65
CA ARG A 117 7.02 -24.15 0.22
C ARG A 117 7.19 -24.53 -1.27
N GLY A 118 8.05 -23.81 -2.00
CA GLY A 118 8.37 -24.10 -3.41
C GLY A 118 7.30 -23.68 -4.40
N TYR A 119 6.45 -22.71 -4.06
CA TYR A 119 5.42 -22.19 -4.97
C TYR A 119 5.96 -21.11 -5.91
N LEU A 120 6.98 -20.35 -5.50
CA LEU A 120 7.44 -19.19 -6.25
C LEU A 120 8.64 -19.51 -7.16
N THR A 121 8.66 -18.83 -8.29
CA THR A 121 9.78 -18.82 -9.23
C THR A 121 10.83 -17.79 -8.79
N PRO A 122 12.13 -18.15 -8.72
CA PRO A 122 13.20 -17.19 -8.46
C PRO A 122 13.23 -16.06 -9.50
N LEU A 123 13.54 -14.83 -9.08
CA LEU A 123 13.66 -13.70 -10.01
C LEU A 123 14.72 -13.94 -11.12
N ALA A 124 15.77 -14.68 -10.81
CA ALA A 124 16.79 -15.06 -11.79
C ALA A 124 16.23 -15.91 -12.96
N ASP A 125 15.19 -16.72 -12.70
CA ASP A 125 14.55 -17.57 -13.71
C ASP A 125 13.52 -16.76 -14.55
N LEU A 126 13.19 -15.53 -14.12
CA LEU A 126 12.38 -14.57 -14.86
C LEU A 126 13.19 -13.66 -15.79
N ASP A 127 14.45 -13.97 -16.03
CA ASP A 127 15.38 -13.17 -16.84
C ASP A 127 15.64 -11.75 -16.30
N ILE A 128 15.33 -11.50 -15.00
CA ILE A 128 15.57 -10.22 -14.34
C ILE A 128 17.07 -10.01 -14.14
N ASP A 129 17.56 -8.81 -14.51
CA ASP A 129 18.91 -8.36 -14.14
C ASP A 129 18.93 -8.06 -12.63
N LEU A 130 19.47 -9.01 -11.87
CA LEU A 130 19.51 -8.91 -10.40
C LEU A 130 20.44 -7.79 -9.92
N ASP A 131 21.49 -7.46 -10.68
CA ASP A 131 22.38 -6.34 -10.33
C ASP A 131 21.64 -5.02 -10.50
N GLU A 132 20.86 -4.87 -11.57
CA GLU A 132 20.01 -3.70 -11.79
C GLU A 132 18.92 -3.61 -10.71
N TYR A 133 18.23 -4.71 -10.42
CA TYR A 133 17.23 -4.74 -9.34
C TYR A 133 17.82 -4.30 -8.00
N GLN A 134 18.97 -4.85 -7.60
CA GLN A 134 19.64 -4.49 -6.33
C GLN A 134 20.18 -3.06 -6.32
N ASN A 135 20.48 -2.45 -7.48
CA ASN A 135 20.88 -1.05 -7.57
C ASN A 135 19.69 -0.09 -7.48
N ASN A 136 18.53 -0.52 -7.97
CA ASN A 136 17.32 0.30 -8.05
C ASN A 136 16.44 0.22 -6.80
N PHE A 137 16.67 -0.75 -5.91
CA PHE A 137 15.92 -0.93 -4.67
C PHE A 137 16.85 -0.99 -3.47
N SER A 138 16.37 -0.56 -2.30
CA SER A 138 17.20 -0.63 -1.09
C SER A 138 17.51 -2.09 -0.75
N SER A 139 18.73 -2.35 -0.25
CA SER A 139 19.14 -3.68 0.20
C SER A 139 18.21 -4.24 1.29
N TYR A 140 17.59 -3.37 2.08
CA TYR A 140 16.58 -3.77 3.06
C TYR A 140 15.36 -4.39 2.38
N LEU A 141 14.74 -3.68 1.39
CA LEU A 141 13.57 -4.20 0.68
C LEU A 141 13.88 -5.45 -0.14
N VAL A 142 15.04 -5.50 -0.82
CA VAL A 142 15.50 -6.70 -1.54
C VAL A 142 15.64 -7.88 -0.57
N GLY A 143 16.18 -7.64 0.63
CA GLY A 143 16.35 -8.66 1.67
C GLY A 143 15.02 -9.28 2.12
N LEU A 144 13.93 -8.52 2.14
CA LEU A 144 12.61 -9.02 2.56
C LEU A 144 12.05 -10.11 1.63
N GLY A 145 12.41 -10.09 0.34
CA GLY A 145 12.02 -11.10 -0.65
C GLY A 145 13.07 -12.18 -0.89
N THR A 146 14.11 -12.26 -0.04
CA THR A 146 15.26 -13.17 -0.23
C THR A 146 15.22 -14.33 0.77
N VAL A 147 15.29 -15.55 0.27
CA VAL A 147 15.32 -16.79 1.06
C VAL A 147 16.58 -17.56 0.71
N ASP A 148 17.42 -17.86 1.69
CA ASP A 148 18.69 -18.59 1.53
C ASP A 148 19.60 -18.01 0.42
N GLY A 149 19.59 -16.69 0.25
CA GLY A 149 20.36 -15.98 -0.77
C GLY A 149 19.77 -15.97 -2.17
N VAL A 150 18.58 -16.54 -2.35
CA VAL A 150 17.81 -16.50 -3.61
C VAL A 150 16.68 -15.49 -3.49
N ILE A 151 16.55 -14.60 -4.49
CA ILE A 151 15.51 -13.58 -4.52
C ILE A 151 14.27 -14.14 -5.20
N TYR A 152 13.13 -14.12 -4.50
CA TYR A 152 11.81 -14.55 -4.99
C TYR A 152 10.81 -13.40 -5.06
N GLY A 153 10.99 -12.36 -4.24
CA GLY A 153 10.07 -11.24 -4.16
C GLY A 153 10.58 -10.01 -4.89
N GLY A 154 9.76 -9.44 -5.78
CA GLY A 154 9.99 -8.13 -6.39
C GLY A 154 9.29 -7.03 -5.60
N ALA A 155 10.04 -6.02 -5.11
CA ALA A 155 9.46 -4.87 -4.42
C ALA A 155 8.57 -4.08 -5.39
N ASN A 156 7.36 -3.69 -4.95
CA ASN A 156 6.41 -2.97 -5.81
C ASN A 156 6.07 -1.57 -5.30
N ALA A 157 5.69 -1.42 -4.04
CA ALA A 157 5.37 -0.13 -3.47
C ALA A 157 5.93 -0.02 -2.05
N ALA A 158 6.05 1.22 -1.56
CA ALA A 158 6.33 1.51 -0.17
C ALA A 158 5.20 2.35 0.42
N ASN A 159 4.95 2.20 1.72
CA ASN A 159 4.01 3.00 2.49
C ASN A 159 4.72 3.53 3.73
N LEU A 160 4.42 4.77 4.12
CA LEU A 160 4.84 5.32 5.39
C LEU A 160 3.71 5.14 6.40
N LYS A 161 3.99 4.47 7.52
CA LYS A 161 3.03 4.17 8.59
C LYS A 161 3.23 5.03 9.84
N SER A 162 4.44 5.53 10.10
CA SER A 162 4.78 6.38 11.26
C SER A 162 4.28 7.82 11.13
N ILE A 163 3.00 8.00 10.80
CA ILE A 163 2.36 9.30 10.60
C ILE A 163 0.98 9.36 11.23
N VAL A 164 0.60 10.57 11.62
CA VAL A 164 -0.74 10.88 12.13
C VAL A 164 -1.33 11.99 11.26
N TRP A 165 -2.45 11.69 10.64
CA TRP A 165 -3.21 12.62 9.81
C TRP A 165 -4.03 13.57 10.68
N TYR A 166 -4.07 14.85 10.29
CA TYR A 166 -4.88 15.87 10.94
C TYR A 166 -5.25 17.01 9.97
N GLN A 167 -6.19 17.84 10.37
CA GLN A 167 -6.55 19.06 9.63
C GLN A 167 -5.97 20.29 10.32
N PRO A 168 -4.95 20.96 9.74
CA PRO A 168 -4.30 22.13 10.35
C PRO A 168 -5.27 23.24 10.72
N ALA A 169 -6.25 23.52 9.85
CA ALA A 169 -7.25 24.56 10.10
C ALA A 169 -8.12 24.29 11.34
N GLU A 170 -8.43 23.01 11.62
CA GLU A 170 -9.20 22.61 12.80
C GLU A 170 -8.36 22.74 14.09
N PHE A 171 -7.07 22.43 14.00
CA PHE A 171 -6.13 22.64 15.11
C PHE A 171 -5.97 24.14 15.41
N GLU A 172 -5.70 24.97 14.39
CA GLU A 172 -5.55 26.42 14.55
C GLU A 172 -6.79 27.07 15.15
N ALA A 173 -7.99 26.70 14.65
CA ALA A 173 -9.26 27.25 15.11
C ALA A 173 -9.51 27.02 16.61
N ARG A 174 -8.90 25.99 17.22
CA ARG A 174 -9.06 25.61 18.64
C ARG A 174 -7.83 25.87 19.49
N GLY A 175 -6.73 26.35 18.86
CA GLY A 175 -5.47 26.57 19.55
C GLY A 175 -4.75 25.29 19.95
N TYR A 176 -5.01 24.17 19.26
CA TYR A 176 -4.31 22.92 19.49
C TYR A 176 -2.92 22.97 18.86
N THR A 177 -1.96 22.37 19.55
CA THR A 177 -0.57 22.29 19.07
C THR A 177 -0.27 20.88 18.62
N VAL A 178 0.39 20.73 17.47
CA VAL A 178 0.86 19.44 16.99
C VAL A 178 1.83 18.80 18.00
N PRO A 179 1.54 17.59 18.51
CA PRO A 179 2.37 16.95 19.51
C PRO A 179 3.68 16.43 18.90
N THR A 180 4.77 16.51 19.65
CA THR A 180 6.09 15.98 19.26
C THR A 180 6.52 14.78 20.10
N THR A 181 5.91 14.63 21.28
CA THR A 181 6.11 13.48 22.17
C THR A 181 4.80 12.75 22.44
N TRP A 182 4.91 11.51 22.90
CA TRP A 182 3.75 10.73 23.32
C TRP A 182 2.98 11.45 24.44
N ASP A 183 3.67 11.98 25.41
CA ASP A 183 3.05 12.71 26.52
C ASP A 183 2.30 13.94 26.04
N ASP A 184 2.85 14.69 25.05
CA ASP A 184 2.13 15.82 24.43
C ASP A 184 0.88 15.35 23.68
N MET A 185 0.94 14.18 23.02
CA MET A 185 -0.22 13.62 22.31
C MET A 185 -1.33 13.20 23.28
N ILE A 186 -0.97 12.59 24.40
CA ILE A 186 -1.93 12.23 25.45
C ILE A 186 -2.53 13.50 26.09
N ALA A 187 -1.70 14.50 26.40
CA ALA A 187 -2.19 15.77 26.95
C ALA A 187 -3.13 16.51 25.97
N LEU A 188 -2.83 16.47 24.68
CA LEU A 188 -3.74 16.99 23.65
C LEU A 188 -5.04 16.19 23.59
N ALA A 189 -4.97 14.86 23.67
CA ALA A 189 -6.15 14.01 23.69
C ALA A 189 -7.05 14.31 24.89
N ASP A 190 -6.48 14.47 26.10
CA ASP A 190 -7.21 14.87 27.31
C ASP A 190 -7.86 16.25 27.15
N GLN A 191 -7.16 17.21 26.51
CA GLN A 191 -7.71 18.54 26.23
C GLN A 191 -8.92 18.45 25.29
N ILE A 192 -8.81 17.67 24.18
CA ILE A 192 -9.90 17.49 23.22
C ILE A 192 -11.12 16.86 23.90
N VAL A 193 -10.92 15.86 24.77
CA VAL A 193 -12.01 15.25 25.57
C VAL A 193 -12.63 16.28 26.52
N ALA A 194 -11.82 17.08 27.21
CA ALA A 194 -12.32 18.15 28.09
C ALA A 194 -13.13 19.21 27.33
N ASP A 195 -12.81 19.45 26.04
CA ASP A 195 -13.56 20.33 25.16
C ASP A 195 -14.85 19.66 24.60
N GLY A 196 -15.14 18.41 25.00
CA GLY A 196 -16.34 17.65 24.65
C GLY A 196 -16.30 16.95 23.29
N MET A 197 -15.08 16.65 22.78
CA MET A 197 -14.85 16.05 21.46
C MET A 197 -14.00 14.78 21.59
N ASN A 198 -13.83 14.04 20.49
CA ASN A 198 -13.01 12.83 20.46
C ASN A 198 -11.69 13.09 19.73
N PRO A 199 -10.53 12.79 20.34
CA PRO A 199 -9.24 13.02 19.69
C PRO A 199 -8.95 12.09 18.52
N PHE A 200 -9.31 10.79 18.59
CA PHE A 200 -8.87 9.81 17.62
C PHE A 200 -9.99 9.23 16.75
N CYS A 201 -9.72 9.13 15.47
CA CYS A 201 -10.41 8.27 14.52
C CYS A 201 -9.68 6.91 14.52
N PHE A 202 -10.33 5.84 14.92
CA PHE A 202 -9.73 4.51 14.97
C PHE A 202 -10.77 3.45 14.66
N GLY A 203 -10.54 2.66 13.63
CA GLY A 203 -11.32 1.48 13.24
C GLY A 203 -10.38 0.45 12.66
N MET A 204 -10.51 -0.82 13.05
CA MET A 204 -9.60 -1.88 12.65
C MET A 204 -10.28 -3.10 12.05
N TYR A 205 -11.57 -2.97 11.68
CA TYR A 205 -12.24 -4.02 10.91
C TYR A 205 -11.70 -4.03 9.48
N SER A 206 -11.28 -5.19 9.00
CA SER A 206 -10.77 -5.43 7.65
C SER A 206 -11.04 -6.87 7.19
N ASN A 207 -12.28 -7.34 7.34
CA ASN A 207 -12.66 -8.72 7.02
C ASN A 207 -11.68 -9.75 7.62
N GLY A 208 -11.04 -10.58 6.79
CA GLY A 208 -10.06 -11.58 7.23
C GLY A 208 -8.79 -11.01 7.85
N ALA A 209 -8.44 -9.76 7.53
CA ALA A 209 -7.26 -9.07 8.03
C ALA A 209 -7.56 -8.15 9.23
N SER A 210 -8.74 -8.26 9.88
CA SER A 210 -9.10 -7.39 11.02
C SER A 210 -8.06 -7.47 12.14
N GLY A 211 -7.64 -6.29 12.63
CA GLY A 211 -6.67 -6.16 13.72
C GLY A 211 -5.32 -5.53 13.29
N TRP A 212 -4.96 -5.55 12.00
CA TRP A 212 -3.67 -5.04 11.52
C TRP A 212 -3.41 -3.56 11.88
N LEU A 213 -4.44 -2.71 12.01
CA LEU A 213 -4.24 -1.32 12.43
C LEU A 213 -3.74 -1.20 13.87
N ALA A 214 -4.18 -2.09 14.75
CA ALA A 214 -3.72 -2.09 16.13
C ALA A 214 -2.28 -2.63 16.23
N THR A 215 -1.90 -3.61 15.39
CA THR A 215 -0.49 -4.03 15.32
C THR A 215 0.39 -2.89 14.83
N ASP A 216 -0.02 -2.14 13.81
CA ASP A 216 0.66 -0.93 13.35
C ASP A 216 0.95 0.10 14.45
N TRP A 217 -0.04 0.35 15.35
CA TRP A 217 0.16 1.22 16.51
C TRP A 217 1.22 0.65 17.46
N MET A 218 1.11 -0.65 17.77
CA MET A 218 2.04 -1.33 18.66
C MET A 218 3.46 -1.34 18.11
N GLU A 219 3.61 -1.53 16.82
CA GLU A 219 4.87 -1.54 16.08
C GLU A 219 5.56 -0.17 16.08
N ASP A 220 4.78 0.90 15.85
CA ASP A 220 5.28 2.27 15.97
C ASP A 220 5.77 2.57 17.40
N ILE A 221 5.06 2.07 18.42
CA ILE A 221 5.45 2.19 19.82
C ILE A 221 6.74 1.39 20.09
N MET A 222 6.83 0.16 19.57
CA MET A 222 8.04 -0.68 19.70
C MET A 222 9.28 0.00 19.13
N LEU A 223 9.19 0.66 17.99
CA LEU A 223 10.30 1.42 17.38
C LEU A 223 10.77 2.60 18.24
N ARG A 224 10.00 3.02 19.26
CA ARG A 224 10.25 4.18 20.11
C ARG A 224 10.41 3.84 21.58
N THR A 225 10.58 2.56 21.88
CA THR A 225 10.78 2.02 23.23
C THR A 225 11.96 1.06 23.28
N GLY A 226 12.45 0.71 24.46
CA GLY A 226 13.61 -0.16 24.63
C GLY A 226 14.86 0.43 23.96
N ASP A 227 15.50 -0.33 23.07
CA ASP A 227 16.64 0.11 22.24
C ASP A 227 16.18 0.53 20.83
N GLY A 228 14.91 0.88 20.65
CA GLY A 228 14.33 1.33 19.38
C GLY A 228 14.39 0.26 18.29
N VAL A 229 15.01 0.59 17.15
CA VAL A 229 15.15 -0.31 16.01
C VAL A 229 15.77 -1.67 16.39
N ALA A 230 16.74 -1.70 17.31
CA ALA A 230 17.39 -2.94 17.73
C ALA A 230 16.45 -3.87 18.53
N SER A 231 15.57 -3.30 19.37
CA SER A 231 14.53 -4.06 20.05
C SER A 231 13.46 -4.56 19.06
N TYR A 232 13.09 -3.73 18.11
CA TYR A 232 12.14 -4.08 17.05
C TYR A 232 12.65 -5.28 16.22
N ASP A 233 13.89 -5.23 15.74
CA ASP A 233 14.47 -6.30 14.93
C ASP A 233 14.53 -7.64 15.69
N LYS A 234 14.86 -7.61 16.99
CA LYS A 234 14.84 -8.81 17.84
C LYS A 234 13.43 -9.36 18.06
N TRP A 235 12.44 -8.48 18.14
CA TRP A 235 11.04 -8.90 18.29
C TRP A 235 10.52 -9.55 17.01
N VAL A 236 10.80 -8.95 15.85
CA VAL A 236 10.43 -9.51 14.54
C VAL A 236 11.09 -10.85 14.27
N SER A 237 12.35 -11.03 14.69
CA SER A 237 13.10 -12.30 14.54
C SER A 237 12.82 -13.34 15.62
N HIS A 238 11.95 -13.03 16.59
CA HIS A 238 11.67 -13.86 17.76
C HIS A 238 12.88 -14.09 18.70
N GLU A 239 13.93 -13.27 18.58
CA GLU A 239 14.98 -13.21 19.62
C GLU A 239 14.45 -12.54 20.91
N MET A 240 13.42 -11.72 20.81
CA MET A 240 12.66 -11.15 21.89
C MET A 240 11.24 -11.75 21.85
N PRO A 241 10.78 -12.44 22.89
CA PRO A 241 9.46 -13.05 22.92
C PRO A 241 8.34 -12.01 23.03
N PHE A 242 7.12 -12.35 22.61
CA PHE A 242 5.97 -11.46 22.70
C PHE A 242 5.60 -11.04 24.12
N ASN A 243 5.88 -11.87 25.12
CA ASN A 243 5.62 -11.55 26.53
C ASN A 243 6.81 -10.84 27.22
N ASP A 244 7.79 -10.32 26.47
CA ASP A 244 8.83 -9.46 26.99
C ASP A 244 8.24 -8.17 27.61
N PRO A 245 8.82 -7.64 28.70
CA PRO A 245 8.36 -6.40 29.31
C PRO A 245 8.30 -5.18 28.39
N ILE A 246 9.17 -5.09 27.36
CA ILE A 246 9.15 -4.00 26.37
C ILE A 246 7.90 -4.12 25.48
N VAL A 247 7.59 -5.34 25.01
CA VAL A 247 6.40 -5.63 24.20
C VAL A 247 5.13 -5.40 25.00
N LYS A 248 5.12 -5.83 26.27
CA LYS A 248 4.00 -5.56 27.20
C LYS A 248 3.80 -4.06 27.44
N ASN A 249 4.87 -3.28 27.54
CA ASN A 249 4.77 -1.83 27.64
C ASN A 249 4.13 -1.23 26.37
N ALA A 250 4.52 -1.70 25.20
CA ALA A 250 3.92 -1.24 23.94
C ALA A 250 2.42 -1.54 23.88
N ALA A 251 2.00 -2.75 24.24
CA ALA A 251 0.58 -3.12 24.34
C ALA A 251 -0.19 -2.28 25.37
N THR A 252 0.47 -1.89 26.47
CA THR A 252 -0.12 -1.04 27.50
C THR A 252 -0.37 0.39 27.00
N LEU A 253 0.59 0.96 26.27
CA LEU A 253 0.45 2.28 25.66
C LEU A 253 -0.64 2.29 24.58
N LEU A 254 -0.69 1.27 23.73
CA LEU A 254 -1.79 1.10 22.78
C LEU A 254 -3.14 1.00 23.48
N SER A 255 -3.21 0.20 24.55
CA SER A 255 -4.43 0.04 25.35
C SER A 255 -4.92 1.36 25.94
N THR A 256 -4.04 2.30 26.26
CA THR A 256 -4.42 3.66 26.68
C THR A 256 -5.22 4.38 25.60
N ILE A 257 -4.80 4.28 24.34
CA ILE A 257 -5.55 4.88 23.23
C ILE A 257 -6.92 4.23 23.06
N MET A 258 -6.99 2.89 23.12
CA MET A 258 -8.22 2.14 22.84
C MET A 258 -9.27 2.25 23.93
N HIS A 259 -8.85 2.33 25.21
CA HIS A 259 -9.75 2.13 26.35
C HIS A 259 -9.96 3.37 27.22
N THR A 260 -9.26 4.48 26.98
CA THR A 260 -9.56 5.72 27.68
C THR A 260 -10.90 6.27 27.19
N GLU A 261 -11.83 6.52 28.11
CA GLU A 261 -13.17 7.00 27.79
C GLU A 261 -13.10 8.33 27.02
N GLY A 262 -13.80 8.42 25.89
CA GLY A 262 -13.83 9.59 25.02
C GLY A 262 -12.67 9.72 24.06
N TYR A 263 -11.63 8.88 24.12
CA TYR A 263 -10.50 9.01 23.20
C TYR A 263 -10.84 8.66 21.76
N VAL A 264 -11.59 7.62 21.55
CA VAL A 264 -11.98 7.17 20.19
C VAL A 264 -13.46 7.45 19.95
N VAL A 265 -13.80 7.98 18.80
CA VAL A 265 -15.18 8.20 18.38
C VAL A 265 -15.93 6.86 18.34
N GLY A 266 -17.02 6.77 19.12
CA GLY A 266 -17.81 5.54 19.26
C GLY A 266 -17.20 4.47 20.18
N GLY A 267 -16.04 4.73 20.80
CA GLY A 267 -15.39 3.84 21.77
C GLY A 267 -14.91 2.50 21.18
N THR A 268 -14.71 1.51 22.06
CA THR A 268 -14.18 0.18 21.69
C THR A 268 -15.06 -0.57 20.70
N ASP A 269 -16.39 -0.42 20.78
CA ASP A 269 -17.32 -1.03 19.81
C ASP A 269 -17.08 -0.51 18.40
N ALA A 270 -16.80 0.79 18.24
CA ALA A 270 -16.45 1.37 16.95
C ALA A 270 -15.07 0.92 16.46
N ILE A 271 -14.08 0.79 17.34
CA ILE A 271 -12.75 0.29 16.97
C ILE A 271 -12.85 -1.07 16.27
N VAL A 272 -13.61 -2.01 16.81
CA VAL A 272 -13.69 -3.38 16.26
C VAL A 272 -14.67 -3.54 15.10
N SER A 273 -15.61 -2.61 14.91
CA SER A 273 -16.67 -2.72 13.89
C SER A 273 -16.53 -1.77 12.72
N THR A 274 -15.76 -0.69 12.87
CA THR A 274 -15.56 0.27 11.78
C THR A 274 -14.53 -0.25 10.80
N TYR A 275 -14.93 -0.32 9.52
CA TYR A 275 -14.01 -0.66 8.44
C TYR A 275 -12.86 0.35 8.38
N PHE A 276 -11.63 -0.13 8.23
CA PHE A 276 -10.44 0.73 8.31
C PHE A 276 -10.48 1.91 7.32
N GLY A 277 -10.99 1.65 6.11
CA GLY A 277 -11.12 2.66 5.05
C GLY A 277 -12.21 3.70 5.28
N ASN A 278 -13.02 3.58 6.34
CA ASN A 278 -14.02 4.56 6.76
C ASN A 278 -13.73 5.17 8.13
N ALA A 279 -12.69 4.70 8.81
CA ALA A 279 -12.37 5.16 10.17
C ALA A 279 -12.07 6.67 10.23
N GLN A 280 -11.58 7.27 9.15
CA GLN A 280 -11.29 8.71 9.00
C GLN A 280 -12.52 9.56 8.66
N ASP A 281 -13.64 9.00 8.22
CA ASP A 281 -14.81 9.76 7.76
C ASP A 281 -15.31 10.80 8.77
N PRO A 282 -15.29 10.52 10.10
CA PRO A 282 -15.64 11.51 11.11
C PRO A 282 -14.75 12.77 11.10
N MET A 283 -13.49 12.69 10.63
CA MET A 283 -12.60 13.85 10.51
C MET A 283 -13.13 14.86 9.47
N PHE A 284 -13.80 14.37 8.42
CA PHE A 284 -14.33 15.17 7.32
C PHE A 284 -15.79 15.57 7.52
N SER A 285 -16.49 14.95 8.47
CA SER A 285 -17.87 15.28 8.80
C SER A 285 -17.93 16.24 9.99
N LYS A 286 -18.91 17.16 10.00
CA LYS A 286 -19.09 18.14 11.07
C LYS A 286 -20.43 17.97 11.77
N ASP A 287 -20.43 18.09 13.08
CA ASP A 287 -21.65 18.16 13.90
C ASP A 287 -22.40 19.48 13.70
N ALA A 288 -23.54 19.65 14.39
CA ALA A 288 -24.35 20.87 14.34
C ALA A 288 -23.61 22.13 14.86
N ASN A 289 -22.53 21.96 15.62
CA ASN A 289 -21.69 23.04 16.15
C ASN A 289 -20.50 23.34 15.25
N GLY A 290 -20.32 22.57 14.16
CA GLY A 290 -19.19 22.70 13.24
C GLY A 290 -17.93 21.96 13.69
N ASN A 291 -18.01 21.05 14.65
CA ASN A 291 -16.87 20.25 15.10
C ASN A 291 -16.74 19.00 14.25
N PRO A 292 -15.50 18.62 13.85
CA PRO A 292 -15.25 17.29 13.29
C PRO A 292 -15.49 16.20 14.33
N GLY A 293 -15.86 15.00 13.88
CA GLY A 293 -16.07 13.86 14.80
C GLY A 293 -14.81 13.35 15.47
N CYS A 294 -13.63 13.57 14.86
CA CYS A 294 -12.31 13.27 15.42
C CYS A 294 -11.24 14.16 14.81
N PHE A 295 -10.06 14.27 15.42
CA PHE A 295 -9.00 15.24 15.08
C PHE A 295 -7.72 14.60 14.57
N MET A 296 -7.41 13.38 14.98
CA MET A 296 -6.18 12.67 14.68
C MET A 296 -6.51 11.27 14.16
N HIS A 297 -5.85 10.88 13.07
CA HIS A 297 -5.98 9.55 12.49
C HIS A 297 -4.59 8.96 12.23
N ARG A 298 -4.14 8.02 13.07
CA ARG A 298 -2.91 7.28 12.81
C ARG A 298 -3.19 6.23 11.75
N GLN A 299 -2.62 6.41 10.57
CA GLN A 299 -2.83 5.50 9.45
C GLN A 299 -1.73 5.70 8.40
N ALA A 300 -1.43 4.65 7.64
CA ALA A 300 -0.46 4.64 6.58
C ALA A 300 -0.77 5.63 5.44
N SER A 301 0.24 5.94 4.63
CA SER A 301 0.15 6.89 3.53
C SER A 301 -0.94 6.57 2.51
N PHE A 302 -1.23 5.29 2.26
CA PHE A 302 -2.23 4.86 1.27
C PHE A 302 -3.67 5.23 1.64
N ILE A 303 -3.96 5.61 2.90
CA ILE A 303 -5.33 5.89 3.35
C ILE A 303 -6.01 7.01 2.56
N THR A 304 -5.24 7.89 1.93
CA THR A 304 -5.77 8.95 1.07
C THR A 304 -6.62 8.41 -0.07
N GLY A 305 -6.36 7.19 -0.53
CA GLY A 305 -7.17 6.49 -1.51
C GLY A 305 -8.58 6.11 -1.03
N PHE A 306 -8.81 6.08 0.29
CA PHE A 306 -10.08 5.76 0.94
C PHE A 306 -10.83 6.98 1.46
N TRP A 307 -10.32 8.19 1.23
CA TRP A 307 -11.00 9.39 1.71
C TRP A 307 -12.34 9.62 1.01
N PRO A 308 -13.27 10.33 1.66
CA PRO A 308 -14.55 10.67 1.04
C PRO A 308 -14.36 11.34 -0.32
N GLU A 309 -15.28 11.08 -1.24
CA GLU A 309 -15.25 11.71 -2.56
C GLU A 309 -15.24 13.23 -2.44
N GLY A 310 -14.34 13.90 -3.16
CA GLY A 310 -14.08 15.35 -3.05
C GLY A 310 -12.98 15.73 -2.07
N GLU A 311 -12.60 14.83 -1.13
CA GLU A 311 -11.50 15.06 -0.18
C GLU A 311 -10.19 14.41 -0.64
N LYS A 312 -10.24 13.41 -1.52
CA LYS A 312 -9.05 12.74 -2.06
C LYS A 312 -8.07 13.73 -2.70
N GLU A 313 -8.60 14.67 -3.49
CA GLU A 313 -7.81 15.73 -4.14
C GLU A 313 -7.34 16.80 -3.15
N GLY A 314 -7.88 16.82 -1.93
CA GLY A 314 -7.48 17.70 -0.83
C GLY A 314 -6.30 17.21 -0.04
N ALA A 315 -5.77 16.02 -0.32
CA ALA A 315 -4.61 15.46 0.37
C ALA A 315 -3.40 16.41 0.26
N GLY A 316 -2.89 16.87 1.41
CA GLY A 316 -1.82 17.87 1.50
C GLY A 316 -2.28 19.33 1.37
N THR A 317 -3.59 19.58 1.20
CA THR A 317 -4.18 20.93 1.22
C THR A 317 -5.17 21.13 2.36
N ILE A 318 -6.06 20.15 2.59
CA ILE A 318 -7.04 20.15 3.70
C ILE A 318 -6.45 19.42 4.90
N THR A 319 -5.85 18.26 4.66
CA THR A 319 -5.18 17.44 5.65
C THR A 319 -3.67 17.40 5.38
N THR A 320 -2.92 17.20 6.44
CA THR A 320 -1.50 16.90 6.38
C THR A 320 -1.15 15.89 7.47
N VAL A 321 0.11 15.59 7.64
CA VAL A 321 0.60 14.65 8.64
C VAL A 321 1.59 15.31 9.59
N PHE A 322 1.69 14.75 10.79
CA PHE A 322 2.87 14.90 11.63
C PHE A 322 3.46 13.51 11.91
N PRO A 323 4.77 13.40 12.13
CA PRO A 323 5.41 12.13 12.47
C PRO A 323 4.81 11.54 13.75
N PHE A 324 4.67 10.22 13.81
CA PHE A 324 4.27 9.56 15.05
C PHE A 324 5.19 10.02 16.20
N PRO A 325 4.62 10.49 17.34
CA PRO A 325 5.39 11.17 18.37
C PRO A 325 6.46 10.29 19.02
N SER A 326 7.55 10.90 19.46
CA SER A 326 8.61 10.24 20.22
C SER A 326 8.09 9.78 21.59
N ILE A 327 8.43 8.54 22.00
CA ILE A 327 8.16 8.02 23.33
C ILE A 327 9.42 8.20 24.21
N ASP A 328 10.57 7.76 23.70
CA ASP A 328 11.88 8.04 24.32
C ASP A 328 12.66 9.00 23.40
N PRO A 329 12.77 10.30 23.78
CA PRO A 329 13.46 11.28 22.95
C PRO A 329 14.98 11.08 22.86
N SER A 330 15.56 10.12 23.60
CA SER A 330 16.97 9.74 23.46
C SER A 330 17.23 8.80 22.28
N LEU A 331 16.17 8.16 21.75
CA LEU A 331 16.26 7.25 20.61
C LEU A 331 16.29 8.03 19.27
N PRO A 332 17.05 7.56 18.28
CA PRO A 332 16.99 8.09 16.93
C PRO A 332 15.57 7.96 16.34
N ALA A 333 15.19 8.91 15.50
CA ALA A 333 13.92 8.83 14.77
C ALA A 333 13.92 7.59 13.86
N ALA A 334 12.87 6.79 13.93
CA ALA A 334 12.64 5.64 13.08
C ALA A 334 11.30 5.76 12.37
N ALA A 335 11.19 5.14 11.21
CA ALA A 335 9.99 5.12 10.40
C ALA A 335 9.47 3.68 10.26
N LEU A 336 8.27 3.43 10.74
CA LEU A 336 7.50 2.26 10.37
C LEU A 336 6.96 2.47 8.96
N GLY A 337 7.06 1.45 8.15
CA GLY A 337 6.48 1.43 6.83
C GLY A 337 5.89 0.06 6.48
N GLY A 338 5.33 0.00 5.33
CA GLY A 338 4.84 -1.20 4.68
C GLY A 338 5.08 -1.08 3.19
N GLY A 339 4.40 -1.87 2.44
CA GLY A 339 4.46 -1.84 0.99
C GLY A 339 3.91 -3.14 0.42
N ASP A 340 4.10 -3.31 -0.88
CA ASP A 340 3.70 -4.53 -1.56
C ASP A 340 4.90 -5.18 -2.23
N MET A 341 4.91 -6.49 -2.20
CA MET A 341 5.89 -7.34 -2.87
C MET A 341 5.17 -8.35 -3.73
N TRP A 342 5.58 -8.48 -4.98
CA TRP A 342 5.03 -9.51 -5.83
C TRP A 342 5.91 -10.76 -5.86
N GLY A 343 5.30 -11.92 -6.05
CA GLY A 343 5.96 -13.18 -6.37
C GLY A 343 5.32 -13.82 -7.59
N ALA A 344 6.15 -14.45 -8.44
CA ALA A 344 5.69 -15.13 -9.65
C ALA A 344 5.53 -16.64 -9.41
N PHE A 345 4.50 -17.24 -10.00
CA PHE A 345 4.23 -18.67 -9.90
C PHE A 345 4.71 -19.47 -11.11
N ASN A 346 5.17 -18.82 -12.17
CA ASN A 346 5.70 -19.45 -13.38
C ASN A 346 6.68 -18.52 -14.10
N ASP A 347 7.35 -19.05 -15.14
CA ASP A 347 8.40 -18.41 -15.93
C ASP A 347 8.04 -18.29 -17.41
N ARG A 348 6.74 -18.18 -17.77
CA ARG A 348 6.31 -17.97 -19.15
C ARG A 348 6.89 -16.65 -19.69
N ASP A 349 7.15 -16.57 -21.01
CA ASP A 349 7.74 -15.36 -21.62
C ASP A 349 6.91 -14.10 -21.34
N ALA A 350 5.56 -14.19 -21.32
CA ALA A 350 4.69 -13.08 -20.97
C ALA A 350 4.82 -12.69 -19.48
N THR A 351 4.97 -13.67 -18.58
CA THR A 351 5.22 -13.44 -17.14
C THR A 351 6.56 -12.72 -16.93
N LYS A 352 7.62 -13.13 -17.63
CA LYS A 352 8.93 -12.46 -17.58
C LYS A 352 8.85 -11.01 -18.01
N ALA A 353 8.18 -10.71 -19.14
CA ALA A 353 8.00 -9.35 -19.62
C ALA A 353 7.23 -8.45 -18.63
N VAL A 354 6.21 -8.98 -17.98
CA VAL A 354 5.46 -8.24 -16.93
C VAL A 354 6.30 -8.06 -15.68
N ALA A 355 7.10 -9.04 -15.28
CA ALA A 355 8.02 -8.95 -14.13
C ALA A 355 9.05 -7.83 -14.33
N GLU A 356 9.70 -7.78 -15.50
CA GLU A 356 10.65 -6.74 -15.88
C GLU A 356 9.99 -5.35 -15.85
N PHE A 357 8.80 -5.22 -16.44
CA PHE A 357 8.05 -3.97 -16.43
C PHE A 357 7.69 -3.49 -15.02
N MET A 358 7.22 -4.38 -14.13
CA MET A 358 6.90 -4.02 -12.75
C MET A 358 8.08 -3.50 -11.93
N LEU A 359 9.32 -3.80 -12.33
CA LEU A 359 10.54 -3.29 -11.69
C LEU A 359 11.10 -2.05 -12.38
N SER A 360 10.55 -1.64 -13.51
CA SER A 360 11.04 -0.50 -14.29
C SER A 360 10.64 0.84 -13.68
N ALA A 361 11.44 1.88 -13.94
CA ALA A 361 11.11 3.25 -13.59
C ALA A 361 9.81 3.73 -14.26
N GLU A 362 9.49 3.21 -15.44
CA GLU A 362 8.28 3.56 -16.20
C GLU A 362 7.01 3.15 -15.45
N PHE A 363 6.98 1.93 -14.90
CA PHE A 363 5.86 1.47 -14.08
C PHE A 363 5.56 2.47 -12.94
N TYR A 364 6.60 2.88 -12.20
CA TYR A 364 6.43 3.83 -11.08
C TYR A 364 6.01 5.21 -11.55
N ASN A 365 6.50 5.68 -12.71
CA ASN A 365 6.07 6.94 -13.31
C ASN A 365 4.58 6.91 -13.63
N ASN A 366 4.09 5.81 -14.25
CA ASN A 366 2.68 5.65 -14.62
C ASN A 366 1.74 5.64 -13.40
N VAL A 367 2.20 5.12 -12.26
CA VAL A 367 1.45 5.19 -10.99
C VAL A 367 1.45 6.61 -10.44
N ALA A 368 2.60 7.28 -10.38
CA ALA A 368 2.82 8.52 -9.64
C ALA A 368 2.11 9.74 -10.22
N ILE A 369 1.95 9.81 -11.55
CA ILE A 369 1.33 10.97 -12.23
C ILE A 369 -0.19 11.07 -12.02
N ARG A 370 -0.82 10.07 -11.46
CA ARG A 370 -2.26 10.07 -11.19
C ARG A 370 -2.58 10.93 -9.98
N PRO A 371 -3.55 11.87 -10.07
CA PRO A 371 -3.88 12.76 -8.95
C PRO A 371 -4.52 12.03 -7.76
N ASP A 372 -5.16 10.88 -7.99
CA ASP A 372 -5.79 10.02 -6.99
C ASP A 372 -4.86 8.90 -6.47
N ASN A 373 -3.58 8.93 -6.88
CA ASN A 373 -2.60 7.94 -6.44
C ASN A 373 -2.28 8.09 -4.95
N ALA A 374 -2.43 6.99 -4.21
CA ALA A 374 -2.05 6.88 -2.80
C ALA A 374 -0.78 6.03 -2.58
N ARG A 375 -0.20 5.47 -3.64
CA ARG A 375 0.96 4.58 -3.58
C ARG A 375 2.26 5.35 -3.73
N LEU A 376 3.27 4.95 -2.97
CA LEU A 376 4.61 5.52 -3.03
C LEU A 376 5.57 4.53 -3.70
N SER A 377 6.56 5.05 -4.43
CA SER A 377 7.55 4.22 -5.11
C SER A 377 8.51 3.58 -4.12
N ALA A 378 8.81 2.30 -4.34
CA ALA A 378 9.90 1.59 -3.68
C ALA A 378 11.26 1.76 -4.39
N HIS A 379 11.28 2.33 -5.60
CA HIS A 379 12.46 2.50 -6.42
C HIS A 379 13.31 3.68 -5.93
N THR A 380 14.57 3.45 -5.59
CA THR A 380 15.46 4.45 -4.95
C THR A 380 15.81 5.63 -5.87
N GLY A 381 15.80 5.44 -7.17
CA GLY A 381 16.04 6.49 -8.18
C GLY A 381 14.78 7.21 -8.66
N PHE A 382 13.62 6.99 -8.02
CA PHE A 382 12.37 7.63 -8.41
C PHE A 382 12.41 9.14 -8.11
N ASP A 383 12.00 9.95 -9.09
CA ASP A 383 11.87 11.40 -8.92
C ASP A 383 10.54 11.75 -8.23
N THR A 384 10.60 12.04 -6.94
CA THR A 384 9.41 12.38 -6.14
C THR A 384 8.68 13.64 -6.62
N SER A 385 9.28 14.44 -7.50
CA SER A 385 8.60 15.59 -8.12
C SER A 385 7.50 15.18 -9.12
N LEU A 386 7.48 13.91 -9.54
CA LEU A 386 6.47 13.35 -10.43
C LEU A 386 5.14 13.04 -9.71
N TYR A 387 5.13 12.98 -8.37
CA TYR A 387 3.87 12.83 -7.65
C TYR A 387 2.93 13.99 -7.91
N ALA A 388 1.74 13.68 -8.43
CA ALA A 388 0.70 14.68 -8.66
C ALA A 388 0.13 15.23 -7.33
N ALA A 389 -0.02 14.39 -6.30
CA ALA A 389 -0.46 14.82 -4.98
C ALA A 389 0.72 15.39 -4.16
N PRO A 390 0.63 16.65 -3.66
CA PRO A 390 1.73 17.28 -2.91
C PRO A 390 2.17 16.49 -1.67
N ILE A 391 1.23 15.82 -1.00
CA ILE A 391 1.53 15.02 0.19
C ILE A 391 2.42 13.82 -0.14
N ASN A 392 2.22 13.17 -1.30
CA ASN A 392 2.98 12.00 -1.70
C ASN A 392 4.47 12.33 -1.89
N LYS A 393 4.79 13.55 -2.35
CA LYS A 393 6.17 14.01 -2.42
C LYS A 393 6.81 14.06 -1.02
N ILE A 394 6.11 14.63 -0.05
CA ILE A 394 6.61 14.73 1.33
C ILE A 394 6.83 13.34 1.93
N LEU A 395 5.86 12.44 1.73
CA LEU A 395 5.91 11.09 2.25
C LEU A 395 6.99 10.24 1.56
N GLY A 396 7.13 10.36 0.23
CA GLY A 396 8.17 9.69 -0.54
C GLY A 396 9.58 10.15 -0.16
N ASP A 397 9.80 11.45 0.00
CA ASP A 397 11.07 12.00 0.49
C ASP A 397 11.39 11.48 1.91
N THR A 398 10.38 11.33 2.77
CA THR A 398 10.55 10.78 4.13
C THR A 398 10.96 9.31 4.10
N ILE A 399 10.34 8.48 3.27
CA ILE A 399 10.71 7.08 3.09
C ILE A 399 12.15 6.97 2.57
N ALA A 400 12.49 7.72 1.52
CA ALA A 400 13.84 7.71 0.94
C ALA A 400 14.91 8.10 1.97
N ALA A 401 14.64 9.11 2.79
CA ALA A 401 15.53 9.51 3.88
C ALA A 401 15.68 8.42 4.95
N ALA A 402 14.58 7.77 5.35
CA ALA A 402 14.60 6.71 6.36
C ALA A 402 15.32 5.44 5.87
N LEU A 403 15.12 5.04 4.61
CA LEU A 403 15.83 3.94 3.98
C LEU A 403 17.35 4.23 3.90
N SER A 404 17.72 5.44 3.48
CA SER A 404 19.12 5.87 3.42
C SER A 404 19.81 5.90 4.79
N ALA A 405 19.07 6.26 5.84
CA ALA A 405 19.56 6.29 7.22
C ALA A 405 19.53 4.92 7.92
N ASN A 406 19.06 3.86 7.26
CA ASN A 406 18.79 2.54 7.85
C ASN A 406 17.86 2.60 9.08
N SER A 407 16.94 3.56 9.11
CA SER A 407 15.96 3.76 10.17
C SER A 407 14.52 3.38 9.76
N PHE A 408 14.31 2.95 8.52
CA PHE A 408 13.06 2.36 8.05
C PHE A 408 12.95 0.91 8.51
N ARG A 409 11.77 0.54 9.04
CA ARG A 409 11.42 -0.86 9.29
C ARG A 409 10.06 -1.15 8.72
N PHE A 410 9.97 -2.30 8.06
CA PHE A 410 8.71 -2.82 7.59
C PHE A 410 7.85 -3.27 8.78
N ASP A 411 6.54 -3.24 8.61
CA ASP A 411 5.53 -3.75 9.53
C ASP A 411 5.91 -5.13 10.08
N ALA A 412 5.94 -5.27 11.41
CA ALA A 412 6.38 -6.51 12.05
C ALA A 412 5.42 -7.66 11.77
N SER A 413 4.11 -7.41 11.83
CA SER A 413 3.10 -8.45 11.60
C SER A 413 3.17 -8.98 10.17
N ASP A 414 3.54 -8.12 9.19
CA ASP A 414 3.73 -8.50 7.79
C ASP A 414 5.04 -9.25 7.52
N LEU A 415 6.03 -9.13 8.43
CA LEU A 415 7.31 -9.84 8.35
C LEU A 415 7.32 -11.19 9.05
N MET A 416 6.49 -11.36 10.06
CA MET A 416 6.40 -12.59 10.85
C MET A 416 5.82 -13.75 10.03
N PRO A 417 6.02 -15.02 10.46
CA PRO A 417 5.31 -16.14 9.88
C PRO A 417 3.79 -15.87 9.82
N PRO A 418 3.09 -16.26 8.73
CA PRO A 418 1.66 -15.91 8.54
C PRO A 418 0.76 -16.32 9.71
N GLU A 419 1.03 -17.47 10.35
CA GLU A 419 0.29 -17.95 11.51
C GLU A 419 0.48 -17.07 12.76
N VAL A 420 1.59 -16.34 12.84
CA VAL A 420 1.87 -15.40 13.92
C VAL A 420 1.33 -14.03 13.57
N GLY A 421 1.85 -13.39 12.51
CA GLY A 421 1.54 -12.02 12.16
C GLY A 421 0.07 -11.84 11.78
N ALA A 422 -0.31 -12.35 10.61
CA ALA A 422 -1.68 -12.29 10.10
C ALA A 422 -2.66 -13.20 10.85
N GLY A 423 -2.16 -14.23 11.50
CA GLY A 423 -2.96 -15.18 12.26
C GLY A 423 -3.27 -14.71 13.67
N SER A 424 -2.35 -14.95 14.62
CA SER A 424 -2.60 -14.72 16.05
C SER A 424 -2.48 -13.25 16.45
N PHE A 425 -1.48 -12.52 15.94
CA PHE A 425 -1.24 -11.13 16.38
C PHE A 425 -2.41 -10.21 16.00
N TRP A 426 -2.86 -10.22 14.75
CA TRP A 426 -4.05 -9.45 14.35
C TRP A 426 -5.28 -9.80 15.18
N LYS A 427 -5.53 -11.10 15.36
CA LYS A 427 -6.67 -11.59 16.12
C LYS A 427 -6.62 -11.19 17.59
N GLU A 428 -5.46 -11.30 18.22
CA GLU A 428 -5.34 -10.96 19.64
C GLU A 428 -5.43 -9.45 19.90
N MET A 429 -5.09 -8.61 18.90
CA MET A 429 -5.35 -7.17 18.98
C MET A 429 -6.85 -6.85 18.91
N MET A 430 -7.64 -7.58 18.10
CA MET A 430 -9.10 -7.49 18.13
C MET A 430 -9.65 -7.90 19.49
N ASN A 431 -9.17 -9.02 20.04
CA ASN A 431 -9.57 -9.51 21.35
C ASN A 431 -9.19 -8.50 22.46
N LEU A 432 -8.00 -7.90 22.41
CA LEU A 432 -7.57 -6.90 23.38
C LEU A 432 -8.50 -5.69 23.41
N ALA A 433 -8.94 -5.22 22.24
CA ALA A 433 -9.89 -4.11 22.19
C ALA A 433 -11.23 -4.44 22.84
N VAL A 434 -11.71 -5.69 22.75
CA VAL A 434 -12.98 -6.14 23.31
C VAL A 434 -12.86 -6.43 24.81
N GLU A 435 -11.81 -7.17 25.20
CA GLU A 435 -11.64 -7.68 26.57
C GLU A 435 -11.04 -6.63 27.53
N GLY A 436 -10.39 -5.59 26.99
CA GLY A 436 -9.83 -4.49 27.75
C GLY A 436 -8.41 -4.74 28.30
N PRO A 437 -7.85 -3.76 29.07
CA PRO A 437 -6.44 -3.76 29.50
C PRO A 437 -6.03 -4.99 30.30
N GLY A 438 -6.97 -5.65 30.99
CA GLY A 438 -6.71 -6.89 31.73
C GLY A 438 -6.35 -8.10 30.88
N TYR A 439 -6.57 -8.02 29.57
CA TYR A 439 -6.31 -9.10 28.62
C TYR A 439 -4.89 -9.09 28.05
N ILE A 440 -4.10 -8.04 28.26
CA ILE A 440 -2.76 -7.86 27.66
C ILE A 440 -1.88 -9.10 27.81
N ASP A 441 -1.72 -9.61 29.04
CA ASP A 441 -0.85 -10.77 29.29
C ASP A 441 -1.35 -12.03 28.55
N THR A 442 -2.66 -12.21 28.48
CA THR A 442 -3.26 -13.35 27.77
C THR A 442 -3.05 -13.23 26.26
N ALA A 443 -3.22 -12.02 25.68
CA ALA A 443 -2.98 -11.78 24.27
C ALA A 443 -1.52 -12.08 23.90
N LEU A 444 -0.57 -11.49 24.63
CA LEU A 444 0.87 -11.66 24.34
C LEU A 444 1.32 -13.12 24.52
N ASP A 445 0.85 -13.81 25.55
CA ASP A 445 1.13 -15.25 25.76
C ASP A 445 0.51 -16.14 24.66
N THR A 446 -0.62 -15.73 24.08
CA THR A 446 -1.28 -16.47 23.00
C THR A 446 -0.49 -16.31 21.71
N ILE A 447 -0.05 -15.09 21.41
CA ILE A 447 0.78 -14.81 20.23
C ILE A 447 2.13 -15.56 20.36
N GLU A 448 2.78 -15.50 21.53
CA GLU A 448 4.03 -16.20 21.78
C GLU A 448 3.94 -17.70 21.49
N LYS A 449 2.83 -18.33 21.85
CA LYS A 449 2.61 -19.78 21.65
C LYS A 449 2.28 -20.14 20.20
N SER A 450 2.04 -19.19 19.32
CA SER A 450 1.73 -19.44 17.91
C SER A 450 2.98 -19.51 17.02
N TRP A 451 4.14 -19.15 17.56
CA TRP A 451 5.40 -19.31 16.84
C TRP A 451 5.69 -20.77 16.53
N PRO A 452 6.12 -21.11 15.29
CA PRO A 452 6.40 -22.48 14.85
C PRO A 452 7.58 -23.13 15.57
#